data_d5f199aba30722fa440ef2898822882b
#
_entry.id   d5f199aba30722fa440ef2898822882b
#
_cell.length_a   1.000
_cell.length_b   1.000
_cell.length_c   1.000
_cell.angle_alpha   90.00
_cell.angle_beta   90.00
_cell.angle_gamma   90.00
#
_symmetry.space_group_name_H-M   'P 1'
#
loop_
_entity.id
_entity.type
_entity.pdbx_description
1 polymer ?
#
loop_
_entity_poly.entity_id
_entity_poly.type
_entity_poly.pdbx_seq_one_letter_code
_entity_poly.pdbx_strand_id
1 'polypeptide(L)'
;MKSSVNDGKYAGTSEELKDKDYPLICYGAKLISEEKDESATVESVEITINNSLEGKGGLNTRFNTKIVQNGRGSVEATINFNAFDKSNYLKAMKMLTDNSSIKLQLELKESLEESKGRKMTIELPRVKMTNVELGDLEGAGTLTRTMSALPVNGDPITFKIEGTEVAQ
;
A
#
# COMPACT_ATOMS: atom_id res chain seq x y z
N MET A 1 -12.71 42.49 -12.79
CA MET A 1 -11.94 41.62 -11.87
C MET A 1 -11.70 40.33 -12.62
N LYS A 2 -10.45 40.08 -13.05
CA LYS A 2 -10.10 38.81 -13.72
C LYS A 2 -9.76 37.82 -12.63
N SER A 3 -10.56 36.76 -12.47
CA SER A 3 -10.26 35.61 -11.66
C SER A 3 -9.08 34.88 -12.29
N SER A 4 -7.94 34.89 -11.64
CA SER A 4 -6.82 34.03 -11.99
C SER A 4 -7.18 32.62 -11.54
N VAL A 5 -7.65 31.81 -12.48
CA VAL A 5 -7.65 30.36 -12.33
C VAL A 5 -6.18 29.97 -12.20
N ASN A 6 -5.80 29.52 -11.03
CA ASN A 6 -4.51 28.83 -10.85
C ASN A 6 -4.63 27.52 -11.62
N ASP A 7 -4.19 27.53 -12.88
CA ASP A 7 -3.91 26.31 -13.60
C ASP A 7 -2.84 25.58 -12.78
N GLY A 8 -3.26 24.53 -12.11
CA GLY A 8 -2.37 23.61 -11.42
C GLY A 8 -1.43 22.96 -12.42
N LYS A 9 -0.47 23.72 -12.91
CA LYS A 9 0.71 23.16 -13.54
C LYS A 9 1.46 22.41 -12.44
N TYR A 10 1.23 21.10 -12.40
CA TYR A 10 2.20 20.20 -11.84
C TYR A 10 3.52 20.53 -12.53
N ALA A 11 4.48 21.04 -11.76
CA ALA A 11 5.84 21.32 -12.23
C ALA A 11 6.66 20.02 -12.38
N GLY A 12 6.00 18.93 -12.77
CA GLY A 12 6.62 17.72 -13.23
C GLY A 12 6.53 17.72 -14.74
N THR A 13 7.64 17.63 -15.43
CA THR A 13 7.66 17.23 -16.83
C THR A 13 6.87 15.94 -16.93
N SER A 14 5.70 15.98 -17.55
CA SER A 14 5.05 14.75 -18.01
C SER A 14 5.94 14.20 -19.11
N GLU A 15 6.85 13.29 -18.75
CA GLU A 15 7.44 12.44 -19.76
C GLU A 15 6.31 11.65 -20.38
N GLU A 16 6.12 11.78 -21.68
CA GLU A 16 5.22 10.91 -22.41
C GLU A 16 5.63 9.46 -22.10
N LEU A 17 4.69 8.68 -21.59
CA LEU A 17 4.86 7.24 -21.41
C LEU A 17 5.31 6.67 -22.75
N LYS A 18 6.59 6.29 -22.85
CA LYS A 18 7.10 5.64 -24.06
C LYS A 18 6.37 4.31 -24.19
N ASP A 19 5.99 3.92 -25.41
CA ASP A 19 5.29 2.66 -25.75
C ASP A 19 5.94 1.37 -25.22
N LYS A 20 7.04 1.48 -24.48
CA LYS A 20 7.82 0.38 -23.89
C LYS A 20 7.77 0.33 -22.35
N ASP A 21 6.93 1.13 -21.73
CA ASP A 21 6.76 1.08 -20.26
C ASP A 21 5.95 -0.15 -19.88
N TYR A 22 6.62 -1.17 -19.39
CA TYR A 22 5.97 -2.37 -18.87
C TYR A 22 5.37 -2.09 -17.49
N PRO A 23 4.17 -2.65 -17.19
CA PRO A 23 3.60 -2.55 -15.87
C PRO A 23 4.48 -3.28 -14.84
N LEU A 24 4.44 -2.80 -13.59
CA LEU A 24 5.05 -3.54 -12.48
C LEU A 24 4.35 -4.89 -12.33
N ILE A 25 5.11 -5.96 -12.23
CA ILE A 25 4.58 -7.31 -12.12
C ILE A 25 4.59 -7.78 -10.67
N CYS A 26 3.53 -8.50 -10.30
CA CYS A 26 3.45 -9.11 -8.96
C CYS A 26 4.30 -10.38 -8.85
N TYR A 27 4.64 -11.02 -9.98
CA TYR A 27 5.53 -12.18 -9.97
C TYR A 27 6.94 -11.75 -9.55
N GLY A 28 7.44 -12.35 -8.46
CA GLY A 28 8.71 -11.95 -7.83
C GLY A 28 8.58 -10.73 -6.90
N ALA A 29 7.36 -10.28 -6.61
CA ALA A 29 7.12 -9.33 -5.54
C ALA A 29 7.61 -9.88 -4.19
N LYS A 30 8.14 -9.00 -3.35
CA LYS A 30 8.60 -9.38 -2.00
C LYS A 30 7.77 -8.66 -0.95
N LEU A 31 7.27 -9.42 0.01
CA LEU A 31 6.66 -8.90 1.23
C LEU A 31 7.61 -9.11 2.40
N ILE A 32 8.09 -8.02 2.97
CA ILE A 32 9.03 -8.03 4.08
C ILE A 32 8.32 -7.50 5.33
N SER A 33 8.26 -8.33 6.36
CA SER A 33 7.69 -8.02 7.66
C SER A 33 8.78 -8.15 8.72
N GLU A 34 9.12 -7.04 9.41
CA GLU A 34 10.21 -7.00 10.40
C GLU A 34 11.52 -7.61 9.86
N GLU A 35 11.94 -7.21 8.67
CA GLU A 35 13.15 -7.69 7.98
C GLU A 35 13.10 -9.17 7.54
N LYS A 36 11.96 -9.86 7.73
CA LYS A 36 11.75 -11.23 7.27
C LYS A 36 10.93 -11.25 5.99
N ASP A 37 11.41 -11.95 4.98
CA ASP A 37 10.68 -12.21 3.74
C ASP A 37 9.60 -13.27 3.99
N GLU A 38 8.33 -12.89 3.81
CA GLU A 38 7.15 -13.76 3.94
C GLU A 38 6.52 -14.10 2.57
N SER A 39 7.11 -13.65 1.47
CA SER A 39 6.53 -13.73 0.11
C SER A 39 6.12 -15.13 -0.32
N ALA A 40 6.86 -16.15 0.09
CA ALA A 40 6.60 -17.54 -0.33
C ALA A 40 5.25 -18.11 0.15
N THR A 41 4.68 -17.52 1.19
CA THR A 41 3.42 -17.97 1.80
C THR A 41 2.26 -17.02 1.59
N VAL A 42 2.52 -15.87 0.98
CA VAL A 42 1.52 -14.83 0.73
C VAL A 42 0.84 -15.09 -0.62
N GLU A 43 -0.48 -15.14 -0.62
CA GLU A 43 -1.32 -15.25 -1.81
C GLU A 43 -1.63 -13.85 -2.38
N SER A 44 -2.03 -12.92 -1.51
CA SER A 44 -2.38 -11.58 -1.93
C SER A 44 -2.11 -10.53 -0.84
N VAL A 45 -1.85 -9.31 -1.28
CA VAL A 45 -1.71 -8.13 -0.43
C VAL A 45 -2.62 -7.05 -0.99
N GLU A 46 -3.49 -6.52 -0.15
CA GLU A 46 -4.35 -5.38 -0.44
C GLU A 46 -3.98 -4.21 0.47
N ILE A 47 -3.78 -3.04 -0.12
CA ILE A 47 -3.52 -1.79 0.63
C ILE A 47 -4.60 -0.79 0.27
N THR A 48 -5.43 -0.46 1.24
CA THR A 48 -6.52 0.50 1.10
C THR A 48 -6.14 1.83 1.73
N ILE A 49 -6.21 2.90 0.94
CA ILE A 49 -5.95 4.26 1.38
C ILE A 49 -7.26 5.05 1.36
N ASN A 50 -7.70 5.52 2.52
CA ASN A 50 -8.85 6.38 2.64
C ASN A 50 -8.43 7.78 3.12
N ASN A 51 -8.58 8.76 2.25
CA ASN A 51 -8.21 10.15 2.54
C ASN A 51 -9.33 10.94 3.23
N SER A 52 -10.50 10.33 3.46
CA SER A 52 -11.68 10.98 4.07
C SER A 52 -12.02 12.34 3.45
N LEU A 53 -11.94 12.42 2.11
CA LEU A 53 -12.27 13.64 1.38
C LEU A 53 -13.76 13.69 1.07
N GLU A 54 -14.38 14.84 1.29
CA GLU A 54 -15.80 15.09 1.00
C GLU A 54 -15.96 16.35 0.16
N GLY A 55 -16.76 16.25 -0.90
CA GLY A 55 -17.13 17.42 -1.69
C GLY A 55 -18.26 18.21 -1.02
N LYS A 56 -18.06 19.49 -0.76
CA LYS A 56 -19.09 20.39 -0.26
C LYS A 56 -19.63 21.27 -1.38
N GLY A 57 -20.94 21.21 -1.59
CA GLY A 57 -21.65 22.08 -2.52
C GLY A 57 -22.15 23.37 -1.84
N GLY A 58 -22.38 24.41 -2.62
CA GLY A 58 -23.03 25.63 -2.16
C GLY A 58 -24.54 25.60 -2.49
N LEU A 59 -25.32 26.41 -1.80
CA LEU A 59 -26.79 26.54 -2.00
C LEU A 59 -27.18 26.90 -3.45
N ASN A 60 -26.28 27.45 -4.21
CA ASN A 60 -26.56 27.98 -5.55
C ASN A 60 -25.79 27.25 -6.67
N THR A 61 -25.26 26.08 -6.42
CA THR A 61 -24.52 25.31 -7.43
C THR A 61 -24.91 23.83 -7.43
N ARG A 62 -24.91 23.21 -8.61
CA ARG A 62 -25.07 21.76 -8.77
C ARG A 62 -23.79 20.98 -8.54
N PHE A 63 -22.67 21.68 -8.42
CA PHE A 63 -21.34 21.07 -8.33
C PHE A 63 -20.72 21.35 -6.97
N ASN A 64 -19.86 20.46 -6.55
CA ASN A 64 -19.03 20.68 -5.38
C ASN A 64 -18.08 21.87 -5.64
N THR A 65 -18.16 22.86 -4.80
CA THR A 65 -17.34 24.08 -4.88
C THR A 65 -16.06 23.98 -4.09
N LYS A 66 -16.00 23.01 -3.17
CA LYS A 66 -14.88 22.80 -2.27
C LYS A 66 -14.75 21.32 -1.91
N ILE A 67 -13.52 20.83 -1.89
CA ILE A 67 -13.19 19.55 -1.31
C ILE A 67 -12.63 19.80 0.09
N VAL A 68 -13.18 19.14 1.10
CA VAL A 68 -12.73 19.26 2.49
C VAL A 68 -12.40 17.88 3.03
N GLN A 69 -11.44 17.83 3.92
CA GLN A 69 -11.16 16.62 4.66
C GLN A 69 -12.20 16.49 5.79
N ASN A 70 -13.00 15.42 5.73
CA ASN A 70 -14.04 15.12 6.71
C ASN A 70 -13.62 13.89 7.54
N GLY A 71 -12.67 14.10 8.43
CA GLY A 71 -12.12 13.06 9.28
C GLY A 71 -10.63 12.82 9.06
N ARG A 72 -10.10 11.83 9.76
CA ARG A 72 -8.70 11.41 9.62
C ARG A 72 -8.59 10.39 8.51
N GLY A 73 -7.63 10.57 7.62
CA GLY A 73 -7.27 9.53 6.64
C GLY A 73 -6.81 8.25 7.34
N SER A 74 -7.09 7.10 6.75
CA SER A 74 -6.63 5.79 7.21
C SER A 74 -5.93 5.04 6.08
N VAL A 75 -4.97 4.21 6.46
CA VAL A 75 -4.32 3.25 5.57
C VAL A 75 -4.40 1.88 6.23
N GLU A 76 -4.95 0.92 5.50
CA GLU A 76 -5.11 -0.45 5.96
C GLU A 76 -4.40 -1.39 5.00
N ALA A 77 -3.80 -2.44 5.54
CA ALA A 77 -3.17 -3.51 4.77
C ALA A 77 -3.80 -4.85 5.16
N THR A 78 -4.27 -5.60 4.18
CA THR A 78 -4.78 -6.96 4.36
C THR A 78 -3.87 -7.92 3.61
N ILE A 79 -3.39 -8.94 4.30
CA ILE A 79 -2.50 -9.97 3.76
C ILE A 79 -3.19 -11.32 3.89
N ASN A 80 -3.37 -11.99 2.77
CA ASN A 80 -3.89 -13.35 2.70
C ASN A 80 -2.74 -14.32 2.47
N PHE A 81 -2.68 -15.35 3.31
CA PHE A 81 -1.71 -16.43 3.22
C PHE A 81 -2.35 -17.67 2.62
N ASN A 82 -1.65 -18.31 1.71
CA ASN A 82 -2.13 -19.49 0.95
C ASN A 82 -2.18 -20.78 1.78
N ALA A 83 -1.58 -20.78 2.95
CA ALA A 83 -1.58 -21.92 3.86
C ALA A 83 -1.55 -21.47 5.32
N PHE A 84 -2.20 -22.25 6.18
CA PHE A 84 -2.11 -22.05 7.62
C PHE A 84 -0.75 -22.49 8.14
N ASP A 85 -0.06 -21.58 8.80
CA ASP A 85 1.11 -21.87 9.60
C ASP A 85 0.86 -21.46 11.07
N LYS A 86 0.92 -22.43 11.95
CA LYS A 86 0.70 -22.24 13.40
C LYS A 86 1.66 -21.19 13.98
N SER A 87 2.91 -21.16 13.56
CA SER A 87 3.91 -20.19 14.05
C SER A 87 3.52 -18.77 13.64
N ASN A 88 3.15 -18.58 12.38
CA ASN A 88 2.68 -17.29 11.86
C ASN A 88 1.38 -16.83 12.52
N TYR A 89 0.46 -17.76 12.78
CA TYR A 89 -0.78 -17.47 13.50
C TYR A 89 -0.52 -17.01 14.94
N LEU A 90 0.30 -17.76 15.70
CA LEU A 90 0.63 -17.42 17.09
C LEU A 90 1.37 -16.07 17.17
N LYS A 91 2.26 -15.79 16.22
CA LYS A 91 2.94 -14.49 16.14
C LYS A 91 1.92 -13.36 15.91
N ALA A 92 0.99 -13.53 14.97
CA ALA A 92 -0.04 -12.54 14.69
C ALA A 92 -0.98 -12.31 15.88
N MET A 93 -1.42 -13.38 16.56
CA MET A 93 -2.22 -13.29 17.78
C MET A 93 -1.50 -12.59 18.90
N LYS A 94 -0.21 -12.87 19.09
CA LYS A 94 0.61 -12.18 20.09
C LYS A 94 0.70 -10.68 19.77
N MET A 95 0.93 -10.31 18.52
CA MET A 95 0.97 -8.91 18.11
C MET A 95 -0.37 -8.18 18.37
N LEU A 96 -1.49 -8.85 18.11
CA LEU A 96 -2.81 -8.34 18.40
C LEU A 96 -3.02 -8.12 19.91
N THR A 97 -2.61 -9.09 20.74
CA THR A 97 -2.75 -9.04 22.20
C THR A 97 -1.83 -7.98 22.83
N ASP A 98 -0.57 -7.96 22.42
CA ASP A 98 0.44 -7.05 22.97
C ASP A 98 0.31 -5.62 22.39
N ASN A 99 -0.61 -5.43 21.44
CA ASN A 99 -0.78 -4.17 20.71
C ASN A 99 0.57 -3.63 20.14
N SER A 100 1.43 -4.54 19.75
CA SER A 100 2.73 -4.22 19.17
C SER A 100 2.60 -3.73 17.74
N SER A 101 3.60 -3.02 17.26
CA SER A 101 3.63 -2.52 15.87
C SER A 101 4.88 -3.04 15.17
N ILE A 102 4.74 -3.29 13.87
CA ILE A 102 5.82 -3.75 13.00
C ILE A 102 5.97 -2.83 11.79
N LYS A 103 7.09 -2.96 11.10
CA LYS A 103 7.29 -2.38 9.76
C LYS A 103 6.88 -3.41 8.72
N LEU A 104 6.13 -2.95 7.70
CA LEU A 104 5.76 -3.73 6.53
C LEU A 104 6.30 -3.06 5.27
N GLN A 105 6.84 -3.83 4.36
CA GLN A 105 7.39 -3.35 3.11
C GLN A 105 7.00 -4.30 1.98
N LEU A 106 6.42 -3.73 0.91
CA LEU A 106 6.07 -4.46 -0.32
C LEU A 106 6.94 -3.94 -1.46
N GLU A 107 7.69 -4.83 -2.08
CA GLU A 107 8.52 -4.54 -3.26
C GLU A 107 7.90 -5.14 -4.51
N LEU A 108 7.67 -4.29 -5.50
CA LEU A 108 7.20 -4.66 -6.84
C LEU A 108 8.31 -4.36 -7.84
N LYS A 109 8.50 -5.23 -8.82
CA LYS A 109 9.55 -5.11 -9.83
C LYS A 109 8.96 -5.16 -11.24
N GLU A 110 9.58 -4.49 -12.16
CA GLU A 110 9.26 -4.56 -13.59
C GLU A 110 9.91 -5.79 -14.25
N SER A 111 11.05 -6.23 -13.74
CA SER A 111 11.82 -7.36 -14.24
C SER A 111 12.25 -8.29 -13.12
N LEU A 112 12.37 -9.58 -13.43
CA LEU A 112 12.95 -10.58 -12.53
C LEU A 112 14.45 -10.43 -12.34
N GLU A 113 15.13 -9.78 -13.29
CA GLU A 113 16.54 -9.45 -13.16
C GLU A 113 16.70 -8.27 -12.21
N GLU A 114 17.39 -8.47 -11.09
CA GLU A 114 17.53 -7.45 -10.01
C GLU A 114 18.22 -6.15 -10.47
N SER A 115 19.00 -6.21 -11.55
CA SER A 115 19.76 -5.07 -12.07
C SER A 115 19.04 -4.30 -13.17
N LYS A 116 17.87 -4.76 -13.61
CA LYS A 116 17.14 -4.17 -14.73
C LYS A 116 15.72 -3.80 -14.38
N GLY A 117 15.26 -2.69 -14.94
CA GLY A 117 13.88 -2.22 -14.80
C GLY A 117 13.65 -1.37 -13.56
N ARG A 118 12.41 -0.95 -13.45
CA ARG A 118 11.93 -0.12 -12.32
C ARG A 118 11.53 -1.00 -11.15
N LYS A 119 11.77 -0.48 -9.96
CA LYS A 119 11.35 -1.08 -8.69
C LYS A 119 10.47 -0.08 -7.95
N MET A 120 9.33 -0.52 -7.48
CA MET A 120 8.48 0.25 -6.59
C MET A 120 8.49 -0.40 -5.22
N THR A 121 8.80 0.38 -4.20
CA THR A 121 8.74 -0.05 -2.81
C THR A 121 7.66 0.73 -2.09
N ILE A 122 6.71 0.02 -1.51
CA ILE A 122 5.66 0.58 -0.66
C ILE A 122 6.04 0.26 0.78
N GLU A 123 6.28 1.29 1.57
CA GLU A 123 6.64 1.14 2.99
C GLU A 123 5.51 1.62 3.88
N LEU A 124 5.11 0.78 4.82
CA LEU A 124 4.26 1.09 5.95
C LEU A 124 5.15 1.05 7.20
N PRO A 125 5.66 2.19 7.65
CA PRO A 125 6.73 2.23 8.65
C PRO A 125 6.28 1.71 10.02
N ARG A 126 4.98 1.79 10.30
CA ARG A 126 4.41 1.31 11.54
C ARG A 126 2.97 0.82 11.32
N VAL A 127 2.77 -0.48 11.37
CA VAL A 127 1.44 -1.10 11.29
C VAL A 127 1.10 -1.84 12.57
N LYS A 128 -0.15 -1.79 12.96
CA LYS A 128 -0.71 -2.57 14.06
C LYS A 128 -1.69 -3.59 13.54
N MET A 129 -1.62 -4.79 14.09
CA MET A 129 -2.62 -5.82 13.84
C MET A 129 -3.98 -5.37 14.38
N THR A 130 -5.00 -5.43 13.53
CA THR A 130 -6.39 -5.11 13.90
C THR A 130 -7.26 -6.35 13.90
N ASN A 131 -6.97 -7.30 13.02
CA ASN A 131 -7.70 -8.56 12.94
C ASN A 131 -6.82 -9.69 12.43
N VAL A 132 -7.15 -10.92 12.89
CA VAL A 132 -6.53 -12.17 12.44
C VAL A 132 -7.65 -13.20 12.26
N GLU A 133 -7.85 -13.64 11.03
CA GLU A 133 -8.89 -14.59 10.68
C GLU A 133 -8.30 -15.88 10.14
N LEU A 134 -8.87 -17.00 10.57
CA LEU A 134 -8.61 -18.30 9.98
C LEU A 134 -9.70 -18.58 8.96
N GLY A 135 -9.30 -18.88 7.75
CA GLY A 135 -10.21 -19.35 6.73
C GLY A 135 -10.54 -20.83 6.89
N ASP A 136 -11.12 -21.40 5.84
CA ASP A 136 -11.62 -22.77 5.83
C ASP A 136 -10.57 -23.79 6.30
N LEU A 137 -10.88 -24.50 7.37
CA LEU A 137 -10.02 -25.52 7.98
C LEU A 137 -10.25 -26.93 7.39
N GLU A 138 -11.20 -27.09 6.47
CA GLU A 138 -11.46 -28.38 5.82
C GLU A 138 -10.41 -28.74 4.76
N GLY A 139 -9.55 -27.79 4.41
CA GLY A 139 -8.43 -27.96 3.47
C GLY A 139 -7.08 -27.57 4.04
N ALA A 140 -6.27 -26.90 3.23
CA ALA A 140 -4.95 -26.40 3.65
C ALA A 140 -5.00 -25.32 4.74
N GLY A 141 -6.20 -24.80 5.01
CA GLY A 141 -6.42 -23.67 5.87
C GLY A 141 -5.82 -22.38 5.28
N THR A 142 -6.43 -21.25 5.51
CA THR A 142 -5.89 -19.95 5.12
C THR A 142 -5.79 -19.03 6.33
N LEU A 143 -4.92 -18.05 6.25
CA LEU A 143 -4.75 -17.07 7.30
C LEU A 143 -4.86 -15.68 6.68
N THR A 144 -5.75 -14.85 7.21
CA THR A 144 -5.86 -13.44 6.83
C THR A 144 -5.42 -12.56 7.99
N ARG A 145 -4.54 -11.60 7.70
CA ARG A 145 -4.11 -10.57 8.65
C ARG A 145 -4.53 -9.21 8.16
N THR A 146 -5.28 -8.48 8.97
CA THR A 146 -5.64 -7.08 8.71
C THR A 146 -4.88 -6.18 9.67
N MET A 147 -4.29 -5.13 9.13
CA MET A 147 -3.43 -4.20 9.86
C MET A 147 -3.80 -2.77 9.52
N SER A 148 -3.71 -1.88 10.50
CA SER A 148 -3.86 -0.44 10.29
C SER A 148 -2.51 0.24 10.39
N ALA A 149 -2.18 1.07 9.40
CA ALA A 149 -0.95 1.85 9.41
C ALA A 149 -1.10 3.09 10.28
N LEU A 150 -0.09 3.34 11.07
CA LEU A 150 0.00 4.50 11.95
C LEU A 150 1.03 5.48 11.38
N PRO A 151 0.77 6.78 11.44
CA PRO A 151 1.71 7.77 10.94
C PRO A 151 3.02 7.74 11.75
N VAL A 152 4.13 7.84 11.03
CA VAL A 152 5.46 8.12 11.56
C VAL A 152 5.94 9.39 10.87
N ASN A 153 6.25 10.42 11.63
CA ASN A 153 6.59 11.76 11.11
C ASN A 153 5.50 12.38 10.19
N GLY A 154 4.23 11.98 10.39
CA GLY A 154 3.09 12.49 9.63
C GLY A 154 2.57 11.54 8.55
N ASP A 155 3.41 10.65 8.03
CA ASP A 155 3.06 9.78 6.92
C ASP A 155 2.84 8.32 7.36
N PRO A 156 1.66 7.73 7.09
CA PRO A 156 1.38 6.32 7.37
C PRO A 156 1.92 5.38 6.29
N ILE A 157 2.20 5.90 5.09
CA ILE A 157 2.65 5.15 3.92
C ILE A 157 3.65 5.97 3.10
N THR A 158 4.67 5.31 2.57
CA THR A 158 5.66 5.92 1.68
C THR A 158 5.82 5.08 0.42
N PHE A 159 5.84 5.74 -0.72
CA PHE A 159 6.12 5.12 -2.02
C PHE A 159 7.51 5.56 -2.48
N LYS A 160 8.36 4.60 -2.81
CA LYS A 160 9.68 4.83 -3.41
C LYS A 160 9.72 4.16 -4.77
N ILE A 161 10.10 4.90 -5.78
CA ILE A 161 10.29 4.38 -7.14
C ILE A 161 11.76 4.55 -7.47
N GLU A 162 12.40 3.45 -7.76
CA GLU A 162 13.79 3.37 -8.20
C GLU A 162 13.80 2.79 -9.61
N GLY A 163 14.56 3.38 -10.51
CA GLY A 163 14.68 2.87 -11.87
C GLY A 163 16.02 3.21 -12.46
N THR A 164 16.62 2.27 -13.15
CA THR A 164 17.70 2.53 -14.08
C THR A 164 17.07 2.70 -15.46
N GLU A 165 17.27 3.86 -16.10
CA GLU A 165 17.01 3.96 -17.53
C GLU A 165 17.80 2.85 -18.21
N VAL A 166 17.10 1.95 -18.89
CA VAL A 166 17.76 1.01 -19.79
C VAL A 166 18.26 1.85 -20.96
N ALA A 167 19.54 2.22 -20.91
CA ALA A 167 20.20 2.83 -22.06
C ALA A 167 20.00 1.91 -23.26
N GLN A 168 19.41 2.48 -24.32
CA GLN A 168 19.20 1.81 -25.61
C GLN A 168 20.54 1.65 -26.33
#